data_62e08810908fe2a5044a908271151a42
#
_entry.id   62e08810908fe2a5044a908271151a42
#
_cell.length_a   1.000
_cell.length_b   1.000
_cell.length_c   1.000
_cell.angle_alpha   90.00
_cell.angle_beta   90.00
_cell.angle_gamma   90.00
#
_symmetry.space_group_name_H-M   'P 1'
#
loop_
_entity.id
_entity.type
_entity.pdbx_description
1 polymer ?
#
loop_
_entity_poly.entity_id
_entity_poly.type
_entity_poly.pdbx_seq_one_letter_code
_entity_poly.pdbx_strand_id
1 'polypeptide(L)'
;GTTILCSLRHAQKLKRGRHLGNRFEICVRDVPSTALPDFGDRCSRLREEGFPNYFGEQRFGLSLGNLKRADLLLQATLEADKGTDSGASMRREERGLAISAARALMFNRAVSEQVDRCWHDIGEHDQAWLPGSYRYDGNPCEHQFGLIPDWFEGLKRLGIKAMRRPIKIVPHRLHW
;
A
#
# COMPACT_ATOMS: atom_id res chain seq x y z
N GLY A 1 26.20 -2.06 -15.79
CA GLY A 1 26.96 -2.60 -14.65
C GLY A 1 26.57 -1.93 -13.35
N THR A 2 26.78 -2.60 -12.24
CA THR A 2 26.50 -2.06 -10.90
C THR A 2 27.80 -1.58 -10.29
N THR A 3 27.83 -0.34 -9.80
CA THR A 3 29.01 0.22 -9.12
C THR A 3 28.71 0.30 -7.62
N ILE A 4 29.60 -0.28 -6.79
CA ILE A 4 29.51 -0.15 -5.33
C ILE A 4 30.20 1.15 -4.93
N LEU A 5 29.42 2.13 -4.46
CA LEU A 5 29.93 3.43 -4.05
C LEU A 5 30.51 3.41 -2.64
N CYS A 6 29.96 2.58 -1.77
CA CYS A 6 30.40 2.46 -0.39
C CYS A 6 30.02 1.10 0.19
N SER A 7 30.89 0.53 1.01
CA SER A 7 30.64 -0.70 1.76
C SER A 7 31.12 -0.52 3.19
N LEU A 8 30.22 -0.73 4.16
CA LEU A 8 30.54 -0.64 5.58
C LEU A 8 30.20 -1.96 6.28
N ARG A 9 31.06 -2.37 7.21
CA ARG A 9 30.76 -3.50 8.09
C ARG A 9 29.70 -3.11 9.11
N HIS A 10 28.67 -3.93 9.23
CA HIS A 10 27.63 -3.75 10.22
C HIS A 10 27.63 -4.92 11.22
N ALA A 11 27.46 -4.61 12.52
CA ALA A 11 27.53 -5.60 13.60
C ALA A 11 26.38 -6.64 13.54
N GLN A 12 25.29 -6.32 12.89
CA GLN A 12 24.13 -7.18 12.77
C GLN A 12 23.62 -7.24 11.32
N LYS A 13 23.09 -8.41 10.93
CA LYS A 13 22.42 -8.55 9.63
C LYS A 13 21.22 -7.61 9.54
N LEU A 14 21.11 -6.88 8.43
CA LEU A 14 19.98 -6.01 8.16
C LEU A 14 18.69 -6.84 8.12
N LYS A 15 17.73 -6.52 8.99
CA LYS A 15 16.40 -7.14 9.04
C LYS A 15 15.34 -6.14 8.55
N ARG A 16 14.25 -6.64 7.97
CA ARG A 16 13.11 -5.81 7.58
C ARG A 16 12.61 -5.01 8.78
N GLY A 17 12.32 -3.72 8.57
CA GLY A 17 11.80 -2.82 9.62
C GLY A 17 12.82 -2.28 10.62
N ARG A 18 14.12 -2.57 10.46
CA ARG A 18 15.18 -2.03 11.33
C ARG A 18 15.93 -0.81 10.77
N HIS A 19 15.65 -0.42 9.54
CA HIS A 19 16.18 0.79 8.94
C HIS A 19 15.42 2.02 9.50
N LEU A 20 16.14 3.09 9.75
CA LEU A 20 15.58 4.34 10.27
C LEU A 20 14.79 5.12 9.22
N GLY A 21 15.07 4.88 7.94
CA GLY A 21 14.41 5.55 6.84
C GLY A 21 15.04 5.19 5.50
N ASN A 22 14.49 5.71 4.45
CA ASN A 22 15.03 5.62 3.10
C ASN A 22 15.32 7.03 2.59
N ARG A 23 16.47 7.20 1.93
CA ARG A 23 16.78 8.40 1.17
C ARG A 23 16.58 8.08 -0.30
N PHE A 24 15.82 8.91 -0.98
CA PHE A 24 15.61 8.82 -2.42
C PHE A 24 16.26 10.01 -3.11
N GLU A 25 16.87 9.73 -4.24
CA GLU A 25 17.33 10.73 -5.21
C GLU A 25 16.62 10.41 -6.53
N ILE A 26 15.75 11.31 -6.97
CA ILE A 26 14.88 11.09 -8.11
C ILE A 26 15.27 12.08 -9.21
N CYS A 27 15.79 11.57 -10.32
CA CYS A 27 16.07 12.37 -11.51
C CYS A 27 14.84 12.38 -12.40
N VAL A 28 14.17 13.53 -12.49
CA VAL A 28 13.06 13.75 -13.42
C VAL A 28 13.65 14.24 -14.75
N ARG A 29 13.34 13.53 -15.84
CA ARG A 29 13.87 13.83 -17.18
C ARG A 29 12.76 14.30 -18.11
N ASP A 30 13.15 14.88 -19.23
CA ASP A 30 12.25 15.29 -20.31
C ASP A 30 11.11 16.23 -19.83
N VAL A 31 11.43 17.07 -18.84
CA VAL A 31 10.49 18.08 -18.33
C VAL A 31 10.39 19.21 -19.36
N PRO A 32 9.19 19.47 -19.91
CA PRO A 32 9.02 20.61 -20.82
C PRO A 32 9.41 21.92 -20.15
N SER A 33 10.07 22.81 -20.87
CA SER A 33 10.48 24.13 -20.35
C SER A 33 9.31 24.96 -19.81
N THR A 34 8.12 24.75 -20.37
CA THR A 34 6.87 25.37 -19.90
C THR A 34 6.39 24.87 -18.52
N ALA A 35 6.83 23.69 -18.09
CA ALA A 35 6.46 23.12 -16.79
C ALA A 35 7.49 23.43 -15.68
N LEU A 36 8.67 23.96 -16.03
CA LEU A 36 9.72 24.27 -15.05
C LEU A 36 9.32 25.36 -14.05
N PRO A 37 8.65 26.46 -14.43
CA PRO A 37 8.22 27.47 -13.46
C PRO A 37 7.32 26.89 -12.36
N ASP A 38 6.41 25.98 -12.73
CA ASP A 38 5.47 25.36 -11.78
C ASP A 38 6.11 24.25 -10.94
N PHE A 39 7.29 23.77 -11.33
CA PHE A 39 7.93 22.64 -10.66
C PHE A 39 8.30 22.98 -9.21
N GLY A 40 8.90 24.14 -8.99
CA GLY A 40 9.28 24.63 -7.65
C GLY A 40 8.05 24.76 -6.73
N ASP A 41 6.98 25.34 -7.25
CA ASP A 41 5.73 25.52 -6.49
C ASP A 41 5.08 24.18 -6.14
N ARG A 42 5.11 23.22 -7.07
CA ARG A 42 4.64 21.84 -6.81
C ARG A 42 5.46 21.15 -5.74
N CYS A 43 6.79 21.29 -5.79
CA CYS A 43 7.68 20.75 -4.76
C CYS A 43 7.44 21.40 -3.39
N SER A 44 7.22 22.71 -3.35
CA SER A 44 6.86 23.44 -2.14
C SER A 44 5.56 22.91 -1.54
N ARG A 45 4.52 22.76 -2.36
CA ARG A 45 3.24 22.17 -1.91
C ARG A 45 3.40 20.74 -1.41
N LEU A 46 4.17 19.89 -2.11
CA LEU A 46 4.44 18.53 -1.62
C LEU A 46 5.14 18.52 -0.27
N ARG A 47 6.03 19.47 -0.01
CA ARG A 47 6.72 19.61 1.28
C ARG A 47 5.79 20.07 2.39
N GLU A 48 4.88 20.97 2.11
CA GLU A 48 3.97 21.59 3.07
C GLU A 48 2.70 20.75 3.30
N GLU A 49 2.07 20.32 2.24
CA GLU A 49 0.79 19.62 2.26
C GLU A 49 0.93 18.10 2.28
N GLY A 50 2.10 17.58 1.88
CA GLY A 50 2.32 16.16 1.69
C GLY A 50 1.61 15.59 0.45
N PHE A 51 1.50 14.27 0.39
CA PHE A 51 0.83 13.55 -0.68
C PHE A 51 0.15 12.29 -0.17
N PRO A 52 -0.87 11.78 -0.90
CA PRO A 52 -1.56 10.55 -0.52
C PRO A 52 -0.63 9.33 -0.54
N ASN A 53 -0.69 8.52 0.51
CA ASN A 53 0.20 7.37 0.70
C ASN A 53 -0.27 6.12 -0.08
N TYR A 54 -0.56 6.28 -1.37
CA TYR A 54 -0.99 5.18 -2.22
C TYR A 54 0.09 4.10 -2.39
N PHE A 55 -0.35 2.87 -2.52
CA PHE A 55 0.49 1.82 -3.09
C PHE A 55 0.57 2.01 -4.61
N GLY A 56 1.78 2.02 -5.16
CA GLY A 56 2.00 2.14 -6.59
C GLY A 56 1.70 0.84 -7.36
N GLU A 57 1.67 0.94 -8.68
CA GLU A 57 1.31 -0.13 -9.62
C GLU A 57 2.13 -1.42 -9.44
N GLN A 58 3.41 -1.28 -9.10
CA GLN A 58 4.30 -2.43 -8.85
C GLN A 58 3.72 -3.41 -7.81
N ARG A 59 2.93 -2.90 -6.84
CA ARG A 59 2.28 -3.73 -5.82
C ARG A 59 1.28 -4.72 -6.44
N PHE A 60 0.64 -4.31 -7.52
CA PHE A 60 -0.43 -5.08 -8.17
C PHE A 60 0.11 -6.11 -9.17
N GLY A 61 1.41 -6.04 -9.49
CA GLY A 61 2.08 -6.94 -10.42
C GLY A 61 1.84 -6.60 -11.88
N LEU A 62 2.64 -7.20 -12.75
CA LEU A 62 2.50 -7.00 -14.19
C LEU A 62 1.08 -7.37 -14.64
N SER A 63 0.43 -6.48 -15.39
CA SER A 63 -0.96 -6.64 -15.86
C SER A 63 -1.94 -7.01 -14.74
N LEU A 64 -1.73 -6.45 -13.54
CA LEU A 64 -2.54 -6.71 -12.34
C LEU A 64 -2.52 -8.20 -11.89
N GLY A 65 -1.46 -8.92 -12.23
CA GLY A 65 -1.35 -10.37 -11.99
C GLY A 65 -1.50 -10.76 -10.52
N ASN A 66 -1.04 -9.90 -9.58
CA ASN A 66 -1.20 -10.17 -8.15
C ASN A 66 -2.65 -9.98 -7.69
N LEU A 67 -3.41 -9.07 -8.30
CA LEU A 67 -4.84 -8.89 -8.00
C LEU A 67 -5.67 -10.06 -8.52
N LYS A 68 -5.38 -10.54 -9.73
CA LYS A 68 -6.04 -11.75 -10.28
C LYS A 68 -5.82 -12.97 -9.39
N ARG A 69 -4.58 -13.15 -8.90
CA ARG A 69 -4.29 -14.22 -7.94
C ARG A 69 -4.98 -14.01 -6.59
N ALA A 70 -5.11 -12.75 -6.16
CA ALA A 70 -5.83 -12.43 -4.93
C ALA A 70 -7.30 -12.81 -5.02
N ASP A 71 -7.94 -12.48 -6.12
CA ASP A 71 -9.35 -12.82 -6.36
C ASP A 71 -9.57 -14.33 -6.32
N LEU A 72 -8.78 -15.09 -7.07
CA LEU A 72 -8.85 -16.56 -7.05
C LEU A 72 -8.62 -17.14 -5.65
N LEU A 73 -7.64 -16.63 -4.91
CA LEU A 73 -7.34 -17.10 -3.55
C LEU A 73 -8.49 -16.82 -2.60
N LEU A 74 -9.07 -15.63 -2.65
CA LEU A 74 -10.11 -15.20 -1.72
C LEU A 74 -11.43 -15.90 -2.03
N GLN A 75 -11.78 -16.07 -3.29
CA GLN A 75 -12.94 -16.86 -3.72
C GLN A 75 -12.80 -18.31 -3.26
N ALA A 76 -11.67 -18.95 -3.55
CA ALA A 76 -11.39 -20.31 -3.10
C ALA A 76 -11.48 -20.46 -1.57
N THR A 77 -11.04 -19.44 -0.82
CA THR A 77 -11.15 -19.43 0.65
C THR A 77 -12.61 -19.36 1.11
N LEU A 78 -13.47 -18.65 0.38
CA LEU A 78 -14.89 -18.57 0.70
C LEU A 78 -15.65 -19.86 0.33
N GLU A 79 -15.20 -20.54 -0.72
CA GLU A 79 -15.81 -21.80 -1.20
C GLU A 79 -15.40 -23.01 -0.36
N ALA A 80 -14.19 -23.02 0.20
CA ALA A 80 -13.69 -24.11 1.03
C ALA A 80 -14.61 -24.45 2.22
N ASP A 81 -15.32 -23.48 2.77
CA ASP A 81 -16.31 -23.67 3.82
C ASP A 81 -17.58 -24.42 3.33
N LYS A 82 -17.74 -24.55 2.02
CA LYS A 82 -18.87 -25.28 1.42
C LYS A 82 -18.56 -26.75 1.11
N GLY A 83 -17.43 -27.25 1.64
CA GLY A 83 -17.03 -28.64 1.49
C GLY A 83 -16.39 -29.00 0.14
N THR A 84 -16.05 -28.00 -0.66
CA THR A 84 -15.25 -28.18 -1.88
C THR A 84 -13.77 -28.03 -1.57
N ASP A 85 -12.99 -29.07 -1.89
CA ASP A 85 -11.52 -29.01 -1.85
C ASP A 85 -11.04 -28.04 -2.95
N SER A 86 -10.99 -26.76 -2.62
CA SER A 86 -10.57 -25.72 -3.56
C SER A 86 -9.04 -25.71 -3.65
N GLY A 87 -8.53 -26.59 -4.51
CA GLY A 87 -7.12 -26.85 -4.77
C GLY A 87 -6.33 -25.71 -5.38
N ALA A 88 -6.43 -24.50 -4.89
CA ALA A 88 -5.51 -23.43 -5.22
C ALA A 88 -4.19 -23.66 -4.46
N SER A 89 -3.37 -24.63 -4.90
CA SER A 89 -1.99 -24.84 -4.45
C SER A 89 -1.11 -23.66 -4.87
N MET A 90 -1.29 -22.53 -4.21
CA MET A 90 -0.47 -21.34 -4.42
C MET A 90 0.76 -21.40 -3.52
N ARG A 91 1.96 -21.14 -4.06
CA ARG A 91 3.18 -21.07 -3.26
C ARG A 91 3.05 -19.98 -2.19
N ARG A 92 3.72 -20.20 -1.06
CA ARG A 92 3.66 -19.26 0.08
C ARG A 92 3.99 -17.82 -0.28
N GLU A 93 4.98 -17.62 -1.14
CA GLU A 93 5.41 -16.29 -1.59
C GLU A 93 4.36 -15.64 -2.48
N GLU A 94 3.81 -16.37 -3.44
CA GLU A 94 2.74 -15.91 -4.33
C GLU A 94 1.48 -15.55 -3.56
N ARG A 95 1.12 -16.39 -2.58
CA ARG A 95 0.01 -16.12 -1.65
C ARG A 95 0.24 -14.81 -0.88
N GLY A 96 1.47 -14.59 -0.39
CA GLY A 96 1.83 -13.35 0.31
C GLY A 96 1.69 -12.11 -0.57
N LEU A 97 2.13 -12.20 -1.83
CA LEU A 97 1.99 -11.11 -2.81
C LEU A 97 0.52 -10.83 -3.15
N ALA A 98 -0.28 -11.87 -3.37
CA ALA A 98 -1.71 -11.78 -3.65
C ALA A 98 -2.46 -11.07 -2.51
N ILE A 99 -2.31 -11.55 -1.27
CA ILE A 99 -2.92 -10.94 -0.08
C ILE A 99 -2.50 -9.48 0.06
N SER A 100 -1.21 -9.19 -0.14
CA SER A 100 -0.69 -7.83 -0.05
C SER A 100 -1.28 -6.92 -1.12
N ALA A 101 -1.50 -7.41 -2.34
CA ALA A 101 -2.11 -6.66 -3.42
C ALA A 101 -3.60 -6.36 -3.16
N ALA A 102 -4.37 -7.34 -2.68
CA ALA A 102 -5.76 -7.14 -2.30
C ALA A 102 -5.90 -6.04 -1.25
N ARG A 103 -5.13 -6.13 -0.18
CA ARG A 103 -5.13 -5.15 0.91
C ARG A 103 -4.73 -3.75 0.44
N ALA A 104 -3.75 -3.68 -0.45
CA ALA A 104 -3.28 -2.42 -1.00
C ALA A 104 -4.35 -1.75 -1.88
N LEU A 105 -5.09 -2.51 -2.69
CA LEU A 105 -6.19 -1.97 -3.49
C LEU A 105 -7.30 -1.40 -2.61
N MET A 106 -7.72 -2.15 -1.59
CA MET A 106 -8.75 -1.70 -0.66
C MET A 106 -8.30 -0.44 0.10
N PHE A 107 -7.05 -0.41 0.55
CA PHE A 107 -6.46 0.78 1.19
C PHE A 107 -6.45 1.98 0.24
N ASN A 108 -6.00 1.81 -1.01
CA ASN A 108 -5.96 2.89 -1.98
C ASN A 108 -7.36 3.48 -2.23
N ARG A 109 -8.41 2.64 -2.29
CA ARG A 109 -9.79 3.09 -2.42
C ARG A 109 -10.24 3.92 -1.22
N ALA A 110 -9.97 3.43 0.00
CA ALA A 110 -10.30 4.17 1.21
C ALA A 110 -9.57 5.52 1.29
N VAL A 111 -8.30 5.57 0.85
CA VAL A 111 -7.55 6.82 0.76
C VAL A 111 -8.15 7.76 -0.29
N SER A 112 -8.52 7.25 -1.48
CA SER A 112 -9.15 8.07 -2.53
C SER A 112 -10.44 8.73 -2.04
N GLU A 113 -11.31 7.98 -1.38
CA GLU A 113 -12.55 8.52 -0.83
C GLU A 113 -12.31 9.66 0.16
N GLN A 114 -11.25 9.57 0.97
CA GLN A 114 -10.90 10.62 1.92
C GLN A 114 -10.25 11.82 1.24
N VAL A 115 -9.37 11.59 0.26
CA VAL A 115 -8.74 12.65 -0.53
C VAL A 115 -9.78 13.47 -1.27
N ASP A 116 -10.77 12.82 -1.87
CA ASP A 116 -11.84 13.48 -2.62
C ASP A 116 -12.77 14.31 -1.73
N ARG A 117 -12.93 13.92 -0.47
CA ARG A 117 -13.82 14.61 0.48
C ARG A 117 -13.14 15.76 1.21
N CYS A 118 -11.92 15.58 1.68
CA CYS A 118 -11.33 16.47 2.67
C CYS A 118 -9.81 16.43 2.75
N TRP A 119 -9.10 16.50 1.62
CA TRP A 119 -7.62 16.42 1.61
C TRP A 119 -6.95 17.40 2.59
N HIS A 120 -7.45 18.64 2.66
CA HIS A 120 -6.89 19.68 3.53
C HIS A 120 -7.06 19.37 5.01
N ASP A 121 -8.11 18.64 5.37
CA ASP A 121 -8.40 18.27 6.76
C ASP A 121 -7.62 17.02 7.22
N ILE A 122 -7.01 16.29 6.28
CA ILE A 122 -6.21 15.10 6.62
C ILE A 122 -4.89 15.53 7.26
N GLY A 123 -4.70 15.18 8.51
CA GLY A 123 -3.48 15.40 9.27
C GLY A 123 -2.37 14.38 8.97
N GLU A 124 -1.12 14.71 9.34
CA GLU A 124 0.03 13.80 9.18
C GLU A 124 -0.14 12.47 9.94
N HIS A 125 -0.88 12.48 11.03
CA HIS A 125 -1.09 11.32 11.89
C HIS A 125 -2.35 10.52 11.56
N ASP A 126 -3.14 10.97 10.59
CA ASP A 126 -4.34 10.25 10.18
C ASP A 126 -4.00 8.95 9.49
N GLN A 127 -4.72 7.90 9.87
CA GLN A 127 -4.44 6.54 9.45
C GLN A 127 -5.70 5.86 8.93
N ALA A 128 -5.55 5.08 7.89
CA ALA A 128 -6.55 4.13 7.43
C ALA A 128 -6.13 2.69 7.73
N TRP A 129 -7.10 1.80 7.74
CA TRP A 129 -6.86 0.38 7.96
C TRP A 129 -6.46 -0.32 6.67
N LEU A 130 -5.42 -1.16 6.77
CA LEU A 130 -5.18 -2.25 5.84
C LEU A 130 -6.04 -3.43 6.28
N PRO A 131 -7.00 -3.90 5.46
CA PRO A 131 -7.97 -4.91 5.87
C PRO A 131 -7.35 -6.23 6.31
N GLY A 132 -8.07 -6.92 7.19
CA GLY A 132 -7.71 -8.23 7.71
C GLY A 132 -8.71 -8.70 8.75
N SER A 133 -8.48 -9.92 9.29
CA SER A 133 -9.25 -10.39 10.45
C SER A 133 -8.89 -9.55 11.65
N TYR A 134 -9.86 -8.91 12.27
CA TYR A 134 -9.60 -8.11 13.45
C TYR A 134 -10.74 -8.14 14.45
N ARG A 135 -10.39 -8.24 15.74
CA ARG A 135 -11.21 -7.75 16.82
C ARG A 135 -10.99 -6.25 16.92
N TYR A 136 -11.95 -5.49 16.52
CA TYR A 136 -11.99 -4.07 16.68
C TYR A 136 -13.08 -3.73 17.68
N ASP A 137 -12.74 -2.94 18.66
CA ASP A 137 -13.62 -2.45 19.73
C ASP A 137 -14.41 -1.21 19.33
N GLY A 138 -14.43 -0.88 18.09
CA GLY A 138 -15.18 0.21 17.48
C GLY A 138 -15.56 -0.15 16.06
N ASN A 139 -16.67 0.34 15.61
CA ASN A 139 -17.35 0.05 14.37
C ASN A 139 -16.36 -0.18 13.21
N PRO A 140 -16.29 -1.37 12.62
CA PRO A 140 -15.37 -1.60 11.54
C PRO A 140 -15.72 -0.66 10.39
N CYS A 141 -14.69 -0.22 9.70
CA CYS A 141 -14.82 0.50 8.46
C CYS A 141 -15.40 -0.37 7.33
N GLU A 142 -16.45 -1.14 7.60
CA GLU A 142 -17.19 -1.89 6.58
C GLU A 142 -17.67 -0.96 5.48
N HIS A 143 -18.03 0.27 5.85
CA HIS A 143 -18.40 1.31 4.89
C HIS A 143 -17.22 1.82 4.04
N GLN A 144 -15.98 1.75 4.54
CA GLN A 144 -14.80 2.15 3.77
C GLN A 144 -14.39 1.11 2.71
N PHE A 145 -14.80 -0.15 2.87
CA PHE A 145 -14.40 -1.24 1.98
C PHE A 145 -15.55 -1.80 1.14
N GLY A 146 -16.70 -1.14 1.16
CA GLY A 146 -17.99 -1.62 0.60
C GLY A 146 -18.02 -1.98 -0.88
N LEU A 147 -16.91 -1.85 -1.60
CA LEU A 147 -16.86 -2.17 -3.03
C LEU A 147 -16.35 -3.59 -3.33
N ILE A 148 -15.82 -4.34 -2.34
CA ILE A 148 -15.37 -5.73 -2.52
C ILE A 148 -15.63 -6.51 -1.20
N PRO A 149 -16.91 -6.71 -0.83
CA PRO A 149 -17.25 -7.36 0.45
C PRO A 149 -16.69 -8.76 0.57
N ASP A 150 -16.65 -9.53 -0.52
CA ASP A 150 -16.13 -10.90 -0.54
C ASP A 150 -14.64 -10.96 -0.22
N TRP A 151 -13.86 -10.00 -0.66
CA TRP A 151 -12.43 -9.94 -0.35
C TRP A 151 -12.18 -9.67 1.13
N PHE A 152 -12.99 -8.82 1.75
CA PHE A 152 -12.87 -8.54 3.17
C PHE A 152 -13.12 -9.82 4.00
N GLU A 153 -14.21 -10.52 3.70
CA GLU A 153 -14.54 -11.77 4.39
C GLU A 153 -13.48 -12.86 4.12
N GLY A 154 -12.99 -12.99 2.89
CA GLY A 154 -11.91 -13.91 2.54
C GLY A 154 -10.62 -13.62 3.33
N LEU A 155 -10.21 -12.35 3.46
CA LEU A 155 -9.04 -11.95 4.27
C LEU A 155 -9.24 -12.27 5.74
N LYS A 156 -10.44 -12.08 6.26
CA LYS A 156 -10.81 -12.41 7.63
C LYS A 156 -10.70 -13.91 7.89
N ARG A 157 -11.23 -14.75 7.01
CA ARG A 157 -11.12 -16.21 7.09
C ARG A 157 -9.67 -16.71 7.01
N LEU A 158 -8.84 -16.05 6.23
CA LEU A 158 -7.40 -16.33 6.17
C LEU A 158 -6.65 -15.95 7.46
N GLY A 159 -7.30 -15.36 8.45
CA GLY A 159 -6.67 -14.93 9.70
C GLY A 159 -5.66 -13.79 9.52
N ILE A 160 -5.77 -12.99 8.46
CA ILE A 160 -4.87 -11.87 8.18
C ILE A 160 -5.17 -10.74 9.15
N LYS A 161 -4.17 -10.33 9.93
CA LYS A 161 -4.33 -9.23 10.89
C LYS A 161 -4.47 -7.88 10.18
N ALA A 162 -5.45 -7.09 10.58
CA ALA A 162 -5.56 -5.70 10.15
C ALA A 162 -4.37 -4.88 10.69
N MET A 163 -3.99 -3.85 9.95
CA MET A 163 -2.90 -2.92 10.32
C MET A 163 -3.31 -1.50 10.00
N ARG A 164 -2.84 -0.54 10.80
CA ARG A 164 -2.98 0.88 10.48
C ARG A 164 -1.83 1.34 9.58
N ARG A 165 -2.15 2.26 8.68
CA ARG A 165 -1.18 2.89 7.79
C ARG A 165 -1.54 4.37 7.62
N PRO A 166 -0.55 5.29 7.68
CA PRO A 166 -0.79 6.71 7.39
C PRO A 166 -1.42 6.91 6.02
N ILE A 167 -2.39 7.82 5.95
CA ILE A 167 -3.09 8.21 4.71
C ILE A 167 -2.24 9.19 3.91
N LYS A 168 -1.56 10.09 4.64
CA LYS A 168 -0.74 11.17 4.11
C LYS A 168 0.74 10.92 4.43
N ILE A 169 1.60 11.26 3.50
CA ILE A 169 3.05 11.34 3.71
C ILE A 169 3.47 12.79 3.57
N VAL A 170 4.13 13.31 4.59
CA VAL A 170 4.78 14.62 4.56
C VAL A 170 6.30 14.39 4.49
N PRO A 171 6.98 14.80 3.43
CA PRO A 171 8.42 14.61 3.30
C PRO A 171 9.19 15.48 4.29
N HIS A 172 10.01 14.89 5.14
CA HIS A 172 10.78 15.65 6.15
C HIS A 172 11.91 16.49 5.55
N ARG A 173 12.46 16.10 4.41
CA ARG A 173 13.62 16.77 3.78
C ARG A 173 13.52 16.66 2.27
N LEU A 174 12.56 17.38 1.67
CA LEU A 174 12.44 17.50 0.24
C LEU A 174 13.31 18.69 -0.23
N HIS A 175 14.25 18.41 -1.12
CA HIS A 175 15.11 19.38 -1.78
C HIS A 175 15.03 19.16 -3.28
N TRP A 176 15.05 20.21 -4.07
CA TRP A 176 15.02 20.17 -5.54
C TRP A 176 15.95 21.20 -6.16
#